data_40e47854b5d0db7c0bc30c3cf8b3b569
#
_entry.id   40e47854b5d0db7c0bc30c3cf8b3b569
#
_cell.length_a   1.000
_cell.length_b   1.000
_cell.length_c   1.000
_cell.angle_alpha   90.00
_cell.angle_beta   90.00
_cell.angle_gamma   90.00
#
_symmetry.space_group_name_H-M   'P 1'
#
loop_
_entity.id
_entity.type
_entity.pdbx_description
1 polymer ?
#
loop_
_entity_poly.entity_id
_entity_poly.type
_entity_poly.pdbx_seq_one_letter_code
_entity_poly.pdbx_strand_id
1 'polypeptide(L)'
;NIAATINPVRALADRVHAVGGHIVVDGVSYAPHGLPDVAALDCDVYLYSTYKTYGPHVGLMYTRRSLLEQMTNQGHYFKDTTPEGWLTPAGPDHAAIGSVAGLADYYDNLVAHHGIEGTTRRDRVASLFAAFAAHEAEITAPLVEMLIAHDRARLVGAPTADHAVRAPTIAFHVPGRTSASIYDALIAAKVSCGHGNFYAHRLVGSLGLD
;
A
#
# COMPACT_ATOMS: atom_id res chain seq x y z
N ASN A 1 3.44 2.60 5.39
CA ASN A 1 4.26 3.81 5.46
C ASN A 1 3.58 4.83 6.36
N ILE A 2 4.14 5.07 7.55
CA ILE A 2 3.58 5.98 8.58
C ILE A 2 3.50 7.45 8.08
N ALA A 3 4.40 7.86 7.18
CA ALA A 3 4.38 9.21 6.59
C ALA A 3 3.33 9.36 5.49
N ALA A 4 2.68 8.28 5.10
CA ALA A 4 1.69 8.21 4.03
C ALA A 4 2.18 8.70 2.64
N THR A 5 3.46 8.96 2.48
CA THR A 5 4.04 9.47 1.22
C THR A 5 3.86 8.46 0.10
N ILE A 6 3.33 8.90 -1.04
CA ILE A 6 3.31 8.14 -2.28
C ILE A 6 4.66 8.35 -2.96
N ASN A 7 5.47 7.30 -2.99
CA ASN A 7 6.82 7.38 -3.53
C ASN A 7 6.79 7.42 -5.07
N PRO A 8 7.68 8.18 -5.73
CA PRO A 8 7.76 8.27 -7.20
C PRO A 8 8.47 7.03 -7.77
N VAL A 9 7.80 5.87 -7.71
CA VAL A 9 8.36 4.56 -8.05
C VAL A 9 8.97 4.55 -9.45
N ARG A 10 8.29 5.11 -10.46
CA ARG A 10 8.80 5.16 -11.83
C ARG A 10 10.14 5.91 -11.92
N ALA A 11 10.24 7.08 -11.31
CA ALA A 11 11.49 7.85 -11.33
C ALA A 11 12.63 7.17 -10.56
N LEU A 12 12.29 6.39 -9.51
CA LEU A 12 13.27 5.57 -8.79
C LEU A 12 13.70 4.38 -9.64
N ALA A 13 12.78 3.72 -10.36
CA ALA A 13 13.08 2.63 -11.28
C ALA A 13 14.07 3.08 -12.36
N ASP A 14 13.81 4.22 -13.01
CA ASP A 14 14.70 4.77 -14.04
C ASP A 14 16.14 4.94 -13.54
N ARG A 15 16.32 5.42 -12.31
CA ARG A 15 17.63 5.62 -11.69
C ARG A 15 18.32 4.30 -11.32
N VAL A 16 17.56 3.36 -10.80
CA VAL A 16 18.08 2.04 -10.40
C VAL A 16 18.50 1.24 -11.63
N HIS A 17 17.67 1.24 -12.68
CA HIS A 17 17.96 0.57 -13.93
C HIS A 17 19.16 1.18 -14.66
N ALA A 18 19.35 2.50 -14.59
CA ALA A 18 20.49 3.18 -15.20
C ALA A 18 21.86 2.68 -14.69
N VAL A 19 21.88 2.04 -13.52
CA VAL A 19 23.11 1.44 -12.94
C VAL A 19 23.05 -0.10 -12.91
N GLY A 20 22.13 -0.71 -13.64
CA GLY A 20 21.97 -2.16 -13.74
C GLY A 20 21.37 -2.82 -12.49
N GLY A 21 20.73 -2.05 -11.62
CA GLY A 21 20.07 -2.55 -10.43
C GLY A 21 18.64 -3.00 -10.70
N HIS A 22 18.00 -3.59 -9.68
CA HIS A 22 16.60 -4.00 -9.70
C HIS A 22 15.81 -3.28 -8.60
N ILE A 23 14.54 -2.98 -8.86
CA ILE A 23 13.66 -2.31 -7.90
C ILE A 23 12.56 -3.25 -7.39
N VAL A 24 12.49 -3.40 -6.08
CA VAL A 24 11.44 -4.14 -5.37
C VAL A 24 10.52 -3.14 -4.67
N VAL A 25 9.25 -3.21 -4.95
CA VAL A 25 8.23 -2.30 -4.41
C VAL A 25 7.33 -3.03 -3.43
N ASP A 26 7.37 -2.61 -2.16
CA ASP A 26 6.38 -3.00 -1.17
C ASP A 26 5.16 -2.08 -1.30
N GLY A 27 4.11 -2.61 -1.92
CA GLY A 27 2.83 -1.92 -2.13
C GLY A 27 1.78 -2.17 -1.04
N VAL A 28 2.11 -2.89 0.03
CA VAL A 28 1.14 -3.34 1.06
C VAL A 28 0.33 -2.19 1.64
N SER A 29 0.96 -1.06 1.98
CA SER A 29 0.25 0.09 2.56
C SER A 29 -0.53 0.91 1.53
N TYR A 30 -0.21 0.78 0.25
CA TYR A 30 -0.86 1.51 -0.84
C TYR A 30 -2.01 0.71 -1.48
N ALA A 31 -1.97 -0.62 -1.37
CA ALA A 31 -2.87 -1.53 -2.08
C ALA A 31 -4.38 -1.20 -1.97
N PRO A 32 -4.94 -0.75 -0.82
CA PRO A 32 -6.36 -0.39 -0.76
C PRO A 32 -6.68 0.98 -1.39
N HIS A 33 -5.68 1.83 -1.65
CA HIS A 33 -5.84 3.23 -2.05
C HIS A 33 -5.57 3.51 -3.52
N GLY A 34 -4.95 2.57 -4.23
CA GLY A 34 -4.63 2.74 -5.64
C GLY A 34 -4.39 1.43 -6.37
N LEU A 35 -4.83 1.36 -7.62
CA LEU A 35 -4.60 0.21 -8.48
C LEU A 35 -3.22 0.34 -9.13
N PRO A 36 -2.22 -0.50 -8.78
CA PRO A 36 -0.90 -0.40 -9.37
C PRO A 36 -0.91 -0.81 -10.85
N ASP A 37 -0.12 -0.11 -11.64
CA ASP A 37 0.26 -0.51 -12.98
C ASP A 37 1.74 -0.85 -13.00
N VAL A 38 2.08 -2.12 -12.83
CA VAL A 38 3.46 -2.58 -12.73
C VAL A 38 4.26 -2.34 -14.02
N ALA A 39 3.59 -2.28 -15.17
CA ALA A 39 4.22 -1.94 -16.44
C ALA A 39 4.55 -0.44 -16.51
N ALA A 40 3.62 0.43 -16.13
CA ALA A 40 3.86 1.88 -16.09
C ALA A 40 4.87 2.27 -15.00
N LEU A 41 4.85 1.59 -13.85
CA LEU A 41 5.83 1.77 -12.77
C LEU A 41 7.21 1.27 -13.15
N ASP A 42 7.32 0.37 -14.13
CA ASP A 42 8.55 -0.28 -14.58
C ASP A 42 9.33 -0.96 -13.43
N CYS A 43 8.62 -1.47 -12.44
CA CYS A 43 9.23 -2.18 -11.33
C CYS A 43 9.54 -3.64 -11.69
N ASP A 44 10.59 -4.20 -11.08
CA ASP A 44 10.99 -5.59 -11.31
C ASP A 44 10.20 -6.55 -10.42
N VAL A 45 9.91 -6.14 -9.19
CA VAL A 45 9.05 -6.87 -8.25
C VAL A 45 8.07 -5.89 -7.60
N TYR A 46 6.81 -6.31 -7.50
CA TYR A 46 5.77 -5.61 -6.74
C TYR A 46 5.02 -6.61 -5.86
N LEU A 47 4.84 -6.27 -4.60
CA LEU A 47 4.19 -7.18 -3.66
C LEU A 47 3.19 -6.46 -2.75
N TYR A 48 2.14 -7.18 -2.38
CA TYR A 48 1.18 -6.74 -1.38
C TYR A 48 0.42 -7.92 -0.76
N SER A 49 -0.33 -7.64 0.31
CA SER A 49 -1.20 -8.63 0.95
C SER A 49 -2.65 -8.41 0.55
N THR A 50 -3.31 -9.44 0.03
CA THR A 50 -4.69 -9.34 -0.46
C THR A 50 -5.71 -8.98 0.62
N TYR A 51 -5.43 -9.27 1.92
CA TYR A 51 -6.30 -8.85 3.02
C TYR A 51 -6.40 -7.31 3.17
N LYS A 52 -5.45 -6.56 2.61
CA LYS A 52 -5.53 -5.09 2.54
C LYS A 52 -6.50 -4.60 1.46
N THR A 53 -6.91 -5.49 0.58
CA THR A 53 -7.83 -5.23 -0.53
C THR A 53 -9.08 -6.09 -0.45
N TYR A 54 -9.54 -6.38 0.79
CA TYR A 54 -10.76 -7.14 1.10
C TYR A 54 -10.69 -8.64 0.80
N GLY A 55 -9.49 -9.18 0.56
CA GLY A 55 -9.23 -10.57 0.27
C GLY A 55 -8.75 -11.39 1.47
N PRO A 56 -8.37 -12.64 1.26
CA PRO A 56 -7.81 -13.53 2.27
C PRO A 56 -6.40 -13.12 2.68
N HIS A 57 -5.85 -13.75 3.73
CA HIS A 57 -4.45 -13.58 4.14
C HIS A 57 -3.49 -14.29 3.18
N VAL A 58 -3.37 -13.76 1.97
CA VAL A 58 -2.46 -14.24 0.93
C VAL A 58 -1.55 -13.09 0.50
N GLY A 59 -0.25 -13.34 0.42
CA GLY A 59 0.70 -12.45 -0.24
C GLY A 59 0.63 -12.65 -1.76
N LEU A 60 0.60 -11.56 -2.51
CA LEU A 60 0.70 -11.56 -3.96
C LEU A 60 2.00 -10.87 -4.36
N MET A 61 2.77 -11.51 -5.22
CA MET A 61 4.02 -10.96 -5.74
C MET A 61 4.03 -11.04 -7.26
N TYR A 62 4.15 -9.90 -7.89
CA TYR A 62 4.55 -9.80 -9.29
C TYR A 62 6.08 -9.82 -9.36
N THR A 63 6.63 -10.58 -10.28
CA THR A 63 8.06 -10.57 -10.61
C THR A 63 8.20 -10.48 -12.13
N ARG A 64 9.01 -9.54 -12.61
CA ARG A 64 9.32 -9.42 -14.03
C ARG A 64 9.95 -10.72 -14.55
N ARG A 65 9.45 -11.25 -15.65
CA ARG A 65 9.89 -12.54 -16.22
C ARG A 65 11.41 -12.59 -16.42
N SER A 66 11.98 -11.55 -17.01
CA SER A 66 13.41 -11.48 -17.28
C SER A 66 14.29 -11.48 -16.01
N LEU A 67 13.77 -10.96 -14.90
CA LEU A 67 14.43 -11.06 -13.60
C LEU A 67 14.27 -12.48 -13.02
N LEU A 68 13.06 -13.02 -13.05
CA LEU A 68 12.77 -14.35 -12.53
C LEU A 68 13.66 -15.42 -13.17
N GLU A 69 13.87 -15.35 -14.48
CA GLU A 69 14.73 -16.27 -15.23
C GLU A 69 16.23 -16.19 -14.88
N GLN A 70 16.66 -15.11 -14.25
CA GLN A 70 18.02 -14.91 -13.74
C GLN A 70 18.19 -15.35 -12.28
N MET A 71 17.10 -15.64 -11.59
CA MET A 71 17.13 -16.04 -10.18
C MET A 71 17.52 -17.50 -10.03
N THR A 72 18.03 -17.83 -8.87
CA THR A 72 18.26 -19.22 -8.45
C THR A 72 17.06 -19.69 -7.65
N ASN A 73 16.67 -20.96 -7.80
CA ASN A 73 15.62 -21.57 -7.01
C ASN A 73 15.88 -21.39 -5.50
N GLN A 74 14.96 -20.71 -4.83
CA GLN A 74 14.97 -20.48 -3.37
C GLN A 74 13.99 -21.42 -2.64
N GLY A 75 13.19 -22.18 -3.40
CA GLY A 75 12.24 -23.14 -2.89
C GLY A 75 12.84 -24.56 -2.76
N HIS A 76 11.98 -25.52 -2.63
CA HIS A 76 12.37 -26.93 -2.60
C HIS A 76 12.98 -27.40 -3.93
N TYR A 77 13.97 -28.30 -3.88
CA TYR A 77 14.63 -28.87 -5.06
C TYR A 77 13.67 -29.49 -6.06
N PHE A 78 12.55 -30.08 -5.60
CA PHE A 78 11.54 -30.67 -6.49
C PHE A 78 10.69 -29.62 -7.24
N LYS A 79 10.84 -28.33 -6.93
CA LYS A 79 10.21 -27.22 -7.65
C LYS A 79 11.13 -26.59 -8.70
N ASP A 80 12.27 -27.20 -8.98
CA ASP A 80 13.29 -26.66 -9.91
C ASP A 80 12.92 -26.84 -11.40
N THR A 81 11.70 -27.26 -11.69
CA THR A 81 11.25 -27.54 -13.05
C THR A 81 10.86 -26.28 -13.83
N THR A 82 10.38 -25.25 -13.15
CA THR A 82 9.98 -24.00 -13.79
C THR A 82 10.30 -22.78 -12.89
N PRO A 83 10.70 -21.65 -13.48
CA PRO A 83 10.99 -20.43 -12.71
C PRO A 83 9.86 -19.97 -11.80
N GLU A 84 8.61 -20.19 -12.18
CA GLU A 84 7.43 -19.83 -11.38
C GLU A 84 7.38 -20.57 -10.03
N GLY A 85 8.00 -21.74 -9.95
CA GLY A 85 8.09 -22.52 -8.72
C GLY A 85 9.16 -22.04 -7.75
N TRP A 86 10.16 -21.29 -8.22
CA TRP A 86 11.37 -20.96 -7.44
C TRP A 86 11.09 -20.01 -6.26
N LEU A 87 10.11 -19.14 -6.39
CA LEU A 87 9.73 -18.17 -5.36
C LEU A 87 8.47 -18.56 -4.59
N THR A 88 7.90 -19.71 -4.86
CA THR A 88 6.70 -20.19 -4.19
C THR A 88 7.06 -21.27 -3.16
N PRO A 89 6.76 -21.07 -1.86
CA PRO A 89 7.02 -22.09 -0.85
C PRO A 89 6.24 -23.36 -1.12
N ALA A 90 6.72 -24.50 -0.59
CA ALA A 90 6.01 -25.76 -0.66
C ALA A 90 4.75 -25.72 0.23
N GLY A 91 3.70 -26.48 -0.15
CA GLY A 91 2.47 -26.56 0.62
C GLY A 91 1.66 -25.26 0.65
N PRO A 92 1.35 -24.61 -0.51
CA PRO A 92 0.53 -23.42 -0.53
C PRO A 92 -0.89 -23.71 0.00
N ASP A 93 -1.50 -22.71 0.63
CA ASP A 93 -2.91 -22.77 1.01
C ASP A 93 -3.79 -22.59 -0.24
N HIS A 94 -4.19 -23.72 -0.84
CA HIS A 94 -4.98 -23.75 -2.08
C HIS A 94 -6.37 -23.10 -1.88
N ALA A 95 -6.98 -23.23 -0.69
CA ALA A 95 -8.27 -22.63 -0.39
C ALA A 95 -8.18 -21.09 -0.35
N ALA A 96 -7.19 -20.59 0.36
CA ALA A 96 -6.94 -19.14 0.41
C ALA A 96 -6.58 -18.57 -0.97
N ILE A 97 -5.73 -19.25 -1.75
CA ILE A 97 -5.39 -18.84 -3.12
C ILE A 97 -6.64 -18.85 -4.01
N GLY A 98 -7.45 -19.90 -3.97
CA GLY A 98 -8.69 -19.99 -4.75
C GLY A 98 -9.69 -18.90 -4.40
N SER A 99 -9.79 -18.50 -3.13
CA SER A 99 -10.69 -17.46 -2.68
C SER A 99 -10.31 -16.05 -3.17
N VAL A 100 -9.08 -15.82 -3.66
CA VAL A 100 -8.66 -14.54 -4.25
C VAL A 100 -9.53 -14.16 -5.47
N ALA A 101 -10.13 -15.15 -6.16
CA ALA A 101 -11.07 -14.87 -7.24
C ALA A 101 -12.27 -14.00 -6.79
N GLY A 102 -12.72 -14.19 -5.54
CA GLY A 102 -13.80 -13.38 -4.95
C GLY A 102 -13.48 -11.88 -4.84
N LEU A 103 -12.20 -11.50 -4.79
CA LEU A 103 -11.77 -10.10 -4.89
C LEU A 103 -12.19 -9.47 -6.22
N ALA A 104 -12.02 -10.22 -7.30
CA ALA A 104 -12.38 -9.79 -8.62
C ALA A 104 -13.90 -9.57 -8.73
N ASP A 105 -14.69 -10.51 -8.20
CA ASP A 105 -16.15 -10.41 -8.16
C ASP A 105 -16.62 -9.23 -7.29
N TYR A 106 -15.94 -8.99 -6.17
CA TYR A 106 -16.21 -7.84 -5.30
C TYR A 106 -16.03 -6.52 -6.05
N TYR A 107 -14.93 -6.32 -6.76
CA TYR A 107 -14.72 -5.11 -7.55
C TYR A 107 -15.70 -4.98 -8.72
N ASP A 108 -16.06 -6.06 -9.40
CA ASP A 108 -17.09 -6.02 -10.43
C ASP A 108 -18.45 -5.60 -9.87
N ASN A 109 -18.82 -6.08 -8.68
CA ASN A 109 -20.04 -5.67 -8.00
C ASN A 109 -20.02 -4.18 -7.61
N LEU A 110 -18.86 -3.66 -7.14
CA LEU A 110 -18.72 -2.23 -6.85
C LEU A 110 -18.81 -1.38 -8.12
N VAL A 111 -18.15 -1.80 -9.19
CA VAL A 111 -18.25 -1.15 -10.51
C VAL A 111 -19.70 -1.06 -10.96
N ALA A 112 -20.44 -2.16 -10.86
CA ALA A 112 -21.88 -2.19 -11.21
C ALA A 112 -22.72 -1.30 -10.29
N HIS A 113 -22.46 -1.35 -8.97
CA HIS A 113 -23.19 -0.53 -7.98
C HIS A 113 -23.03 0.97 -8.23
N HIS A 114 -21.85 1.40 -8.61
CA HIS A 114 -21.55 2.81 -8.90
C HIS A 114 -21.81 3.23 -10.35
N GLY A 115 -22.31 2.33 -11.20
CA GLY A 115 -22.60 2.62 -12.62
C GLY A 115 -21.36 3.01 -13.40
N ILE A 116 -20.18 2.48 -13.05
CA ILE A 116 -18.92 2.83 -13.69
C ILE A 116 -18.82 2.13 -15.06
N GLU A 117 -18.64 2.91 -16.11
CA GLU A 117 -18.46 2.43 -17.46
C GLU A 117 -16.96 2.35 -17.83
N GLY A 118 -16.63 1.53 -18.83
CA GLY A 118 -15.27 1.40 -19.35
C GLY A 118 -15.16 0.25 -20.36
N THR A 119 -14.19 0.35 -21.26
CA THR A 119 -14.01 -0.60 -22.36
C THR A 119 -13.54 -1.96 -21.88
N THR A 120 -12.61 -1.99 -20.93
CA THR A 120 -12.08 -3.21 -20.35
C THR A 120 -12.43 -3.30 -18.87
N ARG A 121 -12.31 -4.50 -18.28
CA ARG A 121 -12.42 -4.69 -16.82
C ARG A 121 -11.41 -3.80 -16.08
N ARG A 122 -10.16 -3.73 -16.58
CA ARG A 122 -9.12 -2.90 -16.00
C ARG A 122 -9.50 -1.42 -15.96
N ASP A 123 -10.07 -0.89 -17.07
CA ASP A 123 -10.49 0.52 -17.12
C ASP A 123 -11.57 0.81 -16.06
N ARG A 124 -12.55 -0.08 -15.94
CA ARG A 124 -13.61 0.07 -14.92
C ARG A 124 -13.08 0.03 -13.51
N VAL A 125 -12.20 -0.93 -13.20
CA VAL A 125 -11.58 -1.03 -11.87
C VAL A 125 -10.66 0.15 -11.59
N ALA A 126 -9.93 0.65 -12.60
CA ALA A 126 -9.11 1.86 -12.44
C ALA A 126 -9.96 3.09 -12.12
N SER A 127 -11.11 3.25 -12.79
CA SER A 127 -12.08 4.31 -12.49
C SER A 127 -12.69 4.18 -11.10
N LEU A 128 -12.93 2.94 -10.62
CA LEU A 128 -13.38 2.68 -9.25
C LEU A 128 -12.34 3.12 -8.23
N PHE A 129 -11.06 2.78 -8.44
CA PHE A 129 -9.98 3.22 -7.54
C PHE A 129 -9.76 4.74 -7.59
N ALA A 130 -9.95 5.38 -8.74
CA ALA A 130 -9.95 6.83 -8.84
C ALA A 130 -11.08 7.47 -8.01
N ALA A 131 -12.27 6.88 -8.02
CA ALA A 131 -13.38 7.33 -7.17
C ALA A 131 -13.07 7.13 -5.67
N PHE A 132 -12.45 6.01 -5.28
CA PHE A 132 -11.98 5.80 -3.90
C PHE A 132 -10.98 6.88 -3.49
N ALA A 133 -9.96 7.14 -4.30
CA ALA A 133 -8.94 8.14 -4.00
C ALA A 133 -9.53 9.56 -3.88
N ALA A 134 -10.49 9.92 -4.72
CA ALA A 134 -11.18 11.21 -4.64
C ALA A 134 -11.98 11.34 -3.33
N HIS A 135 -12.74 10.30 -2.98
CA HIS A 135 -13.50 10.29 -1.73
C HIS A 135 -12.59 10.31 -0.48
N GLU A 136 -11.53 9.51 -0.50
CA GLU A 136 -10.53 9.51 0.58
C GLU A 136 -9.87 10.87 0.77
N ALA A 137 -9.55 11.57 -0.31
CA ALA A 137 -9.03 12.95 -0.25
C ALA A 137 -10.04 13.91 0.37
N GLU A 138 -11.32 13.82 -0.02
CA GLU A 138 -12.40 14.65 0.51
C GLU A 138 -12.58 14.49 2.02
N ILE A 139 -12.67 13.24 2.50
CA ILE A 139 -12.88 12.97 3.94
C ILE A 139 -11.61 13.20 4.77
N THR A 140 -10.42 13.16 4.16
CA THR A 140 -9.14 13.35 4.82
C THR A 140 -8.77 14.84 4.97
N ALA A 141 -9.19 15.67 4.02
CA ALA A 141 -8.81 17.09 3.95
C ALA A 141 -9.12 17.86 5.25
N PRO A 142 -10.32 17.80 5.85
CA PRO A 142 -10.62 18.55 7.07
C PRO A 142 -9.70 18.21 8.25
N LEU A 143 -9.33 16.92 8.39
CA LEU A 143 -8.43 16.50 9.46
C LEU A 143 -6.99 16.97 9.20
N VAL A 144 -6.51 16.88 7.96
CA VAL A 144 -5.18 17.35 7.57
C VAL A 144 -5.08 18.86 7.78
N GLU A 145 -6.07 19.63 7.33
CA GLU A 145 -6.13 21.10 7.51
C GLU A 145 -6.15 21.48 8.99
N MET A 146 -6.95 20.79 9.79
CA MET A 146 -7.00 21.00 11.24
C MET A 146 -5.63 20.74 11.89
N LEU A 147 -4.96 19.64 11.52
CA LEU A 147 -3.63 19.32 12.07
C LEU A 147 -2.55 20.31 11.63
N ILE A 148 -2.63 20.85 10.41
CA ILE A 148 -1.71 21.88 9.92
C ILE A 148 -1.90 23.19 10.68
N ALA A 149 -3.15 23.59 10.91
CA ALA A 149 -3.49 24.82 11.62
C ALA A 149 -3.31 24.72 13.14
N HIS A 150 -3.15 23.51 13.69
CA HIS A 150 -3.08 23.32 15.13
C HIS A 150 -1.73 23.74 15.73
N ASP A 151 -1.74 24.55 16.77
CA ASP A 151 -0.54 25.14 17.38
C ASP A 151 0.46 24.11 17.91
N ARG A 152 -0.02 22.99 18.44
CA ARG A 152 0.80 21.97 19.12
C ARG A 152 0.93 20.66 18.38
N ALA A 153 -0.05 20.28 17.56
CA ALA A 153 0.05 19.05 16.78
C ALA A 153 1.00 19.23 15.59
N ARG A 154 1.69 18.18 15.23
CA ARG A 154 2.60 18.14 14.08
C ARG A 154 2.23 16.95 13.21
N LEU A 155 1.76 17.22 12.02
CA LEU A 155 1.46 16.17 11.01
C LEU A 155 2.78 15.53 10.56
N VAL A 156 2.76 14.20 10.40
CA VAL A 156 3.88 13.44 9.83
C VAL A 156 3.66 13.24 8.33
N GLY A 157 4.68 13.54 7.53
CA GLY A 157 4.62 13.46 6.07
C GLY A 157 4.14 14.77 5.42
N ALA A 158 3.77 14.71 4.14
CA ALA A 158 3.39 15.90 3.36
C ALA A 158 2.15 16.61 3.94
N PRO A 159 2.17 17.95 4.08
CA PRO A 159 1.06 18.71 4.66
C PRO A 159 -0.03 18.98 3.62
N THR A 160 -0.60 17.94 3.06
CA THR A 160 -1.65 18.01 2.02
C THR A 160 -2.55 16.79 2.10
N ALA A 161 -3.78 16.90 1.64
CA ALA A 161 -4.70 15.80 1.38
C ALA A 161 -4.71 15.37 -0.10
N ASP A 162 -3.85 15.96 -0.94
CA ASP A 162 -3.73 15.59 -2.36
C ASP A 162 -3.35 14.12 -2.49
N HIS A 163 -4.25 13.32 -3.05
CA HIS A 163 -4.09 11.88 -3.23
C HIS A 163 -2.97 11.50 -4.22
N ALA A 164 -2.43 12.44 -5.00
CA ALA A 164 -1.25 12.21 -5.83
C ALA A 164 0.06 12.21 -5.00
N VAL A 165 0.02 12.79 -3.81
CA VAL A 165 1.19 12.99 -2.94
C VAL A 165 1.11 12.15 -1.68
N ARG A 166 -0.10 11.99 -1.13
CA ARG A 166 -0.36 11.38 0.16
C ARG A 166 -1.49 10.35 0.08
N ALA A 167 -1.27 9.16 0.63
CA ALA A 167 -2.33 8.21 0.95
C ALA A 167 -3.12 8.68 2.20
N PRO A 168 -4.35 8.20 2.44
CA PRO A 168 -5.22 8.72 3.51
C PRO A 168 -4.81 8.30 4.93
N THR A 169 -3.64 7.72 5.11
CA THR A 169 -3.07 7.46 6.43
C THR A 169 -2.63 8.76 7.09
N ILE A 170 -3.14 9.05 8.29
CA ILE A 170 -2.79 10.28 9.02
C ILE A 170 -2.06 9.92 10.30
N ALA A 171 -0.80 10.29 10.39
CA ALA A 171 0.00 10.20 11.60
C ALA A 171 0.40 11.60 12.06
N PHE A 172 0.36 11.82 13.35
CA PHE A 172 0.76 13.08 13.98
C PHE A 172 1.35 12.84 15.36
N HIS A 173 2.05 13.83 15.87
CA HIS A 173 2.52 13.85 17.25
C HIS A 173 2.26 15.19 17.91
N VAL A 174 2.29 15.23 19.23
CA VAL A 174 2.20 16.47 20.02
C VAL A 174 3.45 16.56 20.90
N PRO A 175 4.35 17.52 20.65
CA PRO A 175 5.55 17.69 21.46
C PRO A 175 5.25 17.72 22.97
N GLY A 176 6.03 17.00 23.74
CA GLY A 176 5.87 16.90 25.19
C GLY A 176 4.76 15.95 25.66
N ARG A 177 4.09 15.23 24.74
CA ARG A 177 3.13 14.17 25.08
C ARG A 177 3.55 12.83 24.50
N THR A 178 3.34 11.76 25.25
CA THR A 178 3.54 10.40 24.75
C THR A 178 2.40 10.00 23.79
N SER A 179 2.70 9.16 22.80
CA SER A 179 1.68 8.62 21.89
C SER A 179 0.57 7.88 22.62
N ALA A 180 0.89 7.16 23.69
CA ALA A 180 -0.09 6.49 24.56
C ALA A 180 -1.07 7.49 25.20
N SER A 181 -0.57 8.62 25.77
CA SER A 181 -1.44 9.62 26.39
C SER A 181 -2.38 10.34 25.39
N ILE A 182 -1.96 10.43 24.12
CA ILE A 182 -2.80 10.96 23.05
C ILE A 182 -3.86 9.92 22.66
N TYR A 183 -3.45 8.68 22.52
CA TYR A 183 -4.32 7.55 22.24
C TYR A 183 -5.45 7.45 23.28
N ASP A 184 -5.11 7.44 24.58
CA ASP A 184 -6.12 7.36 25.66
C ASP A 184 -7.14 8.49 25.59
N ALA A 185 -6.69 9.72 25.31
CA ALA A 185 -7.56 10.88 25.17
C ALA A 185 -8.51 10.76 23.96
N LEU A 186 -8.01 10.26 22.82
CA LEU A 186 -8.82 10.07 21.61
C LEU A 186 -9.82 8.93 21.78
N ILE A 187 -9.44 7.82 22.40
CA ILE A 187 -10.36 6.71 22.70
C ILE A 187 -11.47 7.18 23.67
N ALA A 188 -11.13 7.96 24.69
CA ALA A 188 -12.13 8.55 25.59
C ALA A 188 -13.12 9.48 24.84
N ALA A 189 -12.65 10.14 23.79
CA ALA A 189 -13.48 10.95 22.88
C ALA A 189 -14.17 10.11 21.78
N LYS A 190 -14.10 8.78 21.81
CA LYS A 190 -14.66 7.83 20.83
C LYS A 190 -14.04 7.98 19.42
N VAL A 191 -12.82 8.43 19.34
CA VAL A 191 -12.03 8.48 18.10
C VAL A 191 -11.14 7.25 18.03
N SER A 192 -11.40 6.35 17.08
CA SER A 192 -10.57 5.15 16.87
C SER A 192 -9.24 5.52 16.23
N CYS A 193 -8.14 5.12 16.83
CA CYS A 193 -6.79 5.35 16.32
C CYS A 193 -5.84 4.27 16.84
N GLY A 194 -4.60 4.27 16.35
CA GLY A 194 -3.51 3.48 16.90
C GLY A 194 -2.41 4.39 17.46
N HIS A 195 -1.46 3.82 18.22
CA HIS A 195 -0.28 4.54 18.69
C HIS A 195 0.98 3.66 18.60
N GLY A 196 2.16 4.28 18.67
CA GLY A 196 3.46 3.62 18.56
C GLY A 196 4.12 3.83 17.20
N ASN A 197 5.08 2.98 16.86
CA ASN A 197 5.92 3.16 15.67
C ASN A 197 5.44 2.42 14.41
N PHE A 198 4.43 1.57 14.51
CA PHE A 198 3.83 0.83 13.36
C PHE A 198 4.88 0.15 12.47
N TYR A 199 5.88 -0.52 13.07
CA TYR A 199 7.04 -1.14 12.41
C TYR A 199 7.99 -0.15 11.70
N ALA A 200 7.75 1.17 11.80
CA ALA A 200 8.58 2.21 11.22
C ALA A 200 9.60 2.76 12.24
N HIS A 201 10.17 1.91 13.10
CA HIS A 201 11.06 2.28 14.20
C HIS A 201 12.18 3.24 13.78
N ARG A 202 12.86 2.95 12.67
CA ARG A 202 13.94 3.83 12.17
C ARG A 202 13.45 5.21 11.75
N LEU A 203 12.29 5.29 11.11
CA LEU A 203 11.71 6.58 10.71
C LEU A 203 11.28 7.37 11.95
N VAL A 204 10.60 6.73 12.89
CA VAL A 204 10.14 7.35 14.14
C VAL A 204 11.34 7.88 14.92
N GLY A 205 12.40 7.07 15.11
CA GLY A 205 13.64 7.49 15.76
C GLY A 205 14.36 8.63 15.02
N SER A 206 14.39 8.62 13.68
CA SER A 206 14.96 9.73 12.88
C SER A 206 14.19 11.04 13.00
N LEU A 207 12.93 10.98 13.39
CA LEU A 207 12.08 12.14 13.67
C LEU A 207 12.15 12.60 15.15
N GLY A 208 12.92 11.88 15.99
CA GLY A 208 13.00 12.15 17.43
C GLY A 208 11.70 11.89 18.18
N LEU A 209 10.93 10.90 17.76
CA LEU A 209 9.59 10.59 18.27
C LEU A 209 9.55 9.28 19.09
N ASP A 210 10.65 8.78 19.60
CA ASP A 210 10.77 7.56 20.43
C ASP A 210 10.08 7.70 21.77
#